data_b25b84f676339c6803944d8e6cb83830
#
_entry.id   b25b84f676339c6803944d8e6cb83830
#
_cell.length_a   1.000
_cell.length_b   1.000
_cell.length_c   1.000
_cell.angle_alpha   90.00
_cell.angle_beta   90.00
_cell.angle_gamma   90.00
#
_symmetry.space_group_name_H-M   'P 1'
#
loop_
_entity.id
_entity.type
_entity.pdbx_description
1 polymer ?
#
loop_
_entity_poly.entity_id
_entity_poly.type
_entity_poly.pdbx_seq_one_letter_code
_entity_poly.pdbx_strand_id
1 'polypeptide(L)'
;MPYQLSLVEDLPPVWNYLTALLDERYWAEGQFGDFLHPERFPDWAVRYRDQMQYKGFRRARLSELVSNSDVDQTDQLQRVGQHARPVLVIWGKQDNTVPFEESEWLLKSLPRGRLVAIDDSGHLPQWEQPELVHQELLKFLRTQR
;
A
#
# COMPACT_ATOMS: atom_id res chain seq x y z
N MET A 1 14.61 8.10 -6.45
CA MET A 1 15.40 7.40 -7.49
C MET A 1 14.50 6.32 -8.05
N PRO A 2 14.21 6.29 -9.35
CA PRO A 2 13.42 5.21 -9.93
C PRO A 2 14.26 3.92 -9.88
N TYR A 3 13.73 2.90 -9.20
CA TYR A 3 14.28 1.55 -9.29
C TYR A 3 14.12 1.09 -10.74
N GLN A 4 15.22 1.02 -11.48
CA GLN A 4 15.26 0.41 -12.80
C GLN A 4 15.06 -1.10 -12.66
N LEU A 5 13.81 -1.57 -12.71
CA LEU A 5 13.43 -2.98 -12.78
C LEU A 5 13.46 -3.53 -14.22
N SER A 6 14.05 -2.79 -15.16
CA SER A 6 14.19 -3.22 -16.58
C SER A 6 15.01 -4.49 -16.78
N LEU A 7 15.67 -5.00 -15.73
CA LEU A 7 16.44 -6.26 -15.79
C LEU A 7 15.59 -7.52 -15.55
N VAL A 8 14.32 -7.38 -15.13
CA VAL A 8 13.48 -8.54 -14.75
C VAL A 8 12.78 -9.13 -15.98
N GLU A 9 12.53 -8.32 -17.02
CA GLU A 9 11.83 -8.77 -18.24
C GLU A 9 12.67 -9.74 -19.07
N ASP A 10 14.01 -9.65 -18.97
CA ASP A 10 14.95 -10.49 -19.73
C ASP A 10 15.47 -11.70 -18.96
N LEU A 11 15.04 -11.93 -17.72
CA LEU A 11 15.52 -13.04 -16.91
C LEU A 11 14.77 -14.33 -17.24
N PRO A 12 15.48 -15.48 -17.43
CA PRO A 12 14.83 -16.78 -17.59
C PRO A 12 13.85 -17.08 -16.46
N PRO A 13 12.75 -17.83 -16.69
CA PRO A 13 11.75 -18.17 -15.67
C PRO A 13 12.35 -18.76 -14.38
N VAL A 14 13.49 -19.40 -14.48
CA VAL A 14 14.24 -19.98 -13.36
C VAL A 14 14.73 -18.91 -12.37
N TRP A 15 15.12 -17.75 -12.87
CA TRP A 15 15.58 -16.63 -12.03
C TRP A 15 14.42 -16.00 -11.26
N ASN A 16 13.26 -15.89 -11.87
CA ASN A 16 12.04 -15.43 -11.21
C ASN A 16 11.66 -16.38 -10.06
N TYR A 17 11.90 -17.68 -10.24
CA TYR A 17 11.68 -18.67 -9.19
C TYR A 17 12.73 -18.59 -8.08
N LEU A 18 14.00 -18.42 -8.42
CA LEU A 18 15.10 -18.30 -7.46
C LEU A 18 15.03 -17.00 -6.65
N THR A 19 14.72 -15.88 -7.29
CA THR A 19 14.48 -14.62 -6.59
C THR A 19 13.27 -14.71 -5.66
N ALA A 20 12.19 -15.37 -6.08
CA ALA A 20 11.04 -15.61 -5.22
C ALA A 20 11.37 -16.50 -4.00
N LEU A 21 12.32 -17.42 -4.11
CA LEU A 21 12.76 -18.26 -2.99
C LEU A 21 13.73 -17.52 -2.04
N LEU A 22 14.60 -16.68 -2.58
CA LEU A 22 15.55 -15.91 -1.78
C LEU A 22 14.88 -14.76 -1.02
N ASP A 23 13.71 -14.34 -1.44
CA ASP A 23 13.08 -13.08 -1.07
C ASP A 23 12.07 -13.19 0.09
N GLU A 24 11.79 -14.40 0.59
CA GLU A 24 10.79 -14.57 1.68
C GLU A 24 11.16 -13.79 2.95
N ARG A 25 12.44 -13.76 3.30
CA ARG A 25 12.91 -13.00 4.46
C ARG A 25 12.87 -11.51 4.19
N TYR A 26 13.33 -11.07 3.02
CA TYR A 26 13.37 -9.67 2.63
C TYR A 26 11.96 -9.06 2.56
N TRP A 27 11.00 -9.78 2.01
CA TRP A 27 9.62 -9.26 1.92
C TRP A 27 8.95 -9.15 3.28
N ALA A 28 9.11 -10.14 4.14
CA ALA A 28 8.51 -10.12 5.47
C ALA A 28 9.18 -9.07 6.39
N GLU A 29 10.49 -8.92 6.31
CA GLU A 29 11.25 -7.95 7.09
C GLU A 29 11.15 -6.54 6.50
N GLY A 30 11.06 -6.41 5.17
CA GLY A 30 10.87 -5.15 4.48
C GLY A 30 9.57 -4.44 4.87
N GLN A 31 8.54 -5.19 5.28
CA GLN A 31 7.27 -4.62 5.73
C GLN A 31 7.39 -3.77 7.01
N PHE A 32 8.46 -3.92 7.78
CA PHE A 32 8.69 -3.03 8.94
C PHE A 32 8.92 -1.57 8.55
N GLY A 33 9.40 -1.33 7.33
CA GLY A 33 9.53 0.03 6.77
C GLY A 33 8.21 0.77 6.56
N ASP A 34 7.08 0.04 6.50
CA ASP A 34 5.75 0.61 6.36
C ASP A 34 5.21 1.21 7.67
N PHE A 35 5.82 0.88 8.81
CA PHE A 35 5.44 1.42 10.11
C PHE A 35 6.30 2.62 10.49
N LEU A 36 5.71 3.59 11.15
CA LEU A 36 6.45 4.63 11.86
C LEU A 36 7.11 4.07 13.14
N HIS A 37 6.39 3.15 13.82
CA HIS A 37 6.80 2.52 15.07
C HIS A 37 6.84 0.98 14.94
N PRO A 38 7.78 0.42 14.16
CA PRO A 38 7.86 -1.03 13.92
C PRO A 38 8.06 -1.86 15.19
N GLU A 39 8.67 -1.27 16.23
CA GLU A 39 8.90 -1.91 17.53
C GLU A 39 7.58 -2.29 18.25
N ARG A 40 6.46 -1.66 17.90
CA ARG A 40 5.12 -2.01 18.44
C ARG A 40 4.56 -3.30 17.82
N PHE A 41 5.16 -3.79 16.73
CA PHE A 41 4.66 -4.93 15.95
C PHE A 41 5.73 -6.01 15.73
N PRO A 42 6.37 -6.54 16.80
CA PRO A 42 7.52 -7.44 16.67
C PRO A 42 7.19 -8.77 15.98
N ASP A 43 5.93 -9.17 15.97
CA ASP A 43 5.42 -10.39 15.33
C ASP A 43 4.95 -10.18 13.87
N TRP A 44 5.07 -8.95 13.33
CA TRP A 44 4.56 -8.62 12.00
C TRP A 44 5.14 -9.49 10.89
N ALA A 45 6.45 -9.69 10.88
CA ALA A 45 7.10 -10.54 9.88
C ALA A 45 6.60 -12.00 9.94
N VAL A 46 6.24 -12.51 11.13
CA VAL A 46 5.65 -13.85 11.28
C VAL A 46 4.27 -13.89 10.65
N ARG A 47 3.41 -12.93 10.98
CA ARG A 47 2.05 -12.81 10.39
C ARG A 47 2.09 -12.66 8.88
N TYR A 48 3.04 -11.88 8.37
CA TYR A 48 3.20 -11.71 6.93
C TYR A 48 3.62 -13.01 6.24
N ARG A 49 4.56 -13.79 6.83
CA ARG A 49 4.94 -15.10 6.31
C ARG A 49 3.78 -16.09 6.28
N ASP A 50 2.88 -16.03 7.25
CA ASP A 50 1.66 -16.86 7.23
C ASP A 50 0.79 -16.55 6.00
N GLN A 51 0.69 -15.28 5.59
CA GLN A 51 -0.02 -14.90 4.37
C GLN A 51 0.69 -15.39 3.11
N MET A 52 2.03 -15.46 3.11
CA MET A 52 2.82 -15.94 1.97
C MET A 52 2.58 -17.43 1.66
N GLN A 53 1.99 -18.19 2.59
CA GLN A 53 1.65 -19.62 2.39
C GLN A 53 0.41 -19.82 1.50
N TYR A 54 -0.42 -18.78 1.30
CA TYR A 54 -1.58 -18.91 0.45
C TYR A 54 -1.19 -19.11 -1.02
N LYS A 55 -1.87 -20.10 -1.65
CA LYS A 55 -1.64 -20.40 -3.08
C LYS A 55 -1.85 -19.16 -3.93
N GLY A 56 -0.85 -18.80 -4.71
CA GLY A 56 -0.90 -17.66 -5.62
C GLY A 56 -0.34 -16.35 -5.05
N PHE A 57 -0.04 -16.27 -3.74
CA PHE A 57 0.53 -15.08 -3.13
C PHE A 57 1.78 -14.59 -3.87
N ARG A 58 2.77 -15.46 -4.07
CA ARG A 58 4.02 -15.11 -4.77
C ARG A 58 3.78 -14.64 -6.20
N ARG A 59 2.88 -15.32 -6.92
CA ARG A 59 2.53 -14.94 -8.28
C ARG A 59 1.89 -13.55 -8.33
N ALA A 60 0.99 -13.26 -7.38
CA ALA A 60 0.35 -11.95 -7.29
C ALA A 60 1.38 -10.84 -7.03
N ARG A 61 2.31 -11.05 -6.08
CA ARG A 61 3.38 -10.08 -5.77
C ARG A 61 4.31 -9.84 -6.94
N LEU A 62 4.74 -10.90 -7.63
CA LEU A 62 5.57 -10.76 -8.82
C LEU A 62 4.83 -10.03 -9.94
N SER A 63 3.56 -10.34 -10.16
CA SER A 63 2.73 -9.65 -11.14
C SER A 63 2.57 -8.16 -10.82
N GLU A 64 2.42 -7.82 -9.54
CA GLU A 64 2.35 -6.44 -9.07
C GLU A 64 3.66 -5.69 -9.36
N LEU A 65 4.81 -6.26 -9.01
CA LEU A 65 6.11 -5.65 -9.25
C LEU A 65 6.36 -5.39 -10.74
N VAL A 66 5.99 -6.33 -11.61
CA VAL A 66 6.17 -6.19 -13.06
C VAL A 66 5.16 -5.23 -13.67
N SER A 67 3.91 -5.23 -13.20
CA SER A 67 2.82 -4.45 -13.81
C SER A 67 2.75 -3.00 -13.34
N ASN A 68 3.26 -2.70 -12.16
CA ASN A 68 3.07 -1.38 -11.51
C ASN A 68 4.29 -0.47 -11.58
N SER A 69 5.42 -0.94 -12.10
CA SER A 69 6.67 -0.17 -12.07
C SER A 69 6.61 1.18 -12.82
N ASP A 70 5.72 1.30 -13.85
CA ASP A 70 5.66 2.49 -14.71
C ASP A 70 4.22 2.88 -15.14
N VAL A 71 3.18 2.35 -14.47
CA VAL A 71 1.80 2.65 -14.87
C VAL A 71 1.36 3.98 -14.27
N ASP A 72 1.15 4.99 -15.12
CA ASP A 72 0.43 6.20 -14.74
C ASP A 72 -1.04 5.86 -14.44
N GLN A 73 -1.41 5.94 -13.16
CA GLN A 73 -2.76 5.63 -12.69
C GLN A 73 -3.72 6.82 -12.77
N THR A 74 -3.28 7.96 -13.30
CA THR A 74 -4.07 9.20 -13.36
C THR A 74 -5.42 8.99 -14.04
N ASP A 75 -5.45 8.32 -15.20
CA ASP A 75 -6.69 8.05 -15.93
C ASP A 75 -7.66 7.16 -15.12
N GLN A 76 -7.14 6.19 -14.39
CA GLN A 76 -7.95 5.30 -13.56
C GLN A 76 -8.56 6.05 -12.38
N LEU A 77 -7.78 6.90 -11.73
CA LEU A 77 -8.24 7.74 -10.62
C LEU A 77 -9.26 8.78 -11.10
N GLN A 78 -9.05 9.39 -12.26
CA GLN A 78 -10.02 10.32 -12.86
C GLN A 78 -11.35 9.62 -13.16
N ARG A 79 -11.34 8.39 -13.66
CA ARG A 79 -12.55 7.58 -13.83
C ARG A 79 -13.28 7.35 -12.50
N VAL A 80 -12.55 7.02 -11.43
CA VAL A 80 -13.13 6.90 -10.08
C VAL A 80 -13.75 8.23 -9.65
N GLY A 81 -13.06 9.35 -9.90
CA GLY A 81 -13.53 10.69 -9.56
C GLY A 81 -14.80 11.15 -10.32
N GLN A 82 -15.06 10.59 -11.50
CA GLN A 82 -16.28 10.86 -12.28
C GLN A 82 -17.54 10.20 -11.66
N HIS A 83 -17.38 9.18 -10.83
CA HIS A 83 -18.51 8.57 -10.16
C HIS A 83 -19.04 9.44 -9.01
N ALA A 84 -20.36 9.45 -8.83
CA ALA A 84 -21.02 10.20 -7.76
C ALA A 84 -20.76 9.65 -6.34
N ARG A 85 -19.97 8.60 -6.21
CA ARG A 85 -19.66 7.95 -4.93
C ARG A 85 -18.69 8.78 -4.11
N PRO A 86 -18.96 8.95 -2.83
CA PRO A 86 -17.99 9.58 -1.92
C PRO A 86 -16.78 8.65 -1.71
N VAL A 87 -15.63 9.25 -1.53
CA VAL A 87 -14.36 8.55 -1.29
C VAL A 87 -13.76 9.05 0.02
N LEU A 88 -13.38 8.13 0.90
CA LEU A 88 -12.58 8.43 2.08
C LEU A 88 -11.15 8.00 1.84
N VAL A 89 -10.24 8.94 1.99
CA VAL A 89 -8.79 8.71 1.96
C VAL A 89 -8.26 8.87 3.38
N ILE A 90 -7.64 7.83 3.91
CA ILE A 90 -7.00 7.86 5.23
C ILE A 90 -5.50 7.68 5.00
N TRP A 91 -4.68 8.57 5.57
CA TRP A 91 -3.23 8.60 5.32
C TRP A 91 -2.44 8.98 6.56
N GLY A 92 -1.38 8.24 6.84
CA GLY A 92 -0.44 8.59 7.89
C GLY A 92 0.43 9.77 7.48
N LYS A 93 0.61 10.75 8.36
CA LYS A 93 1.41 11.95 8.04
C LYS A 93 2.91 11.67 7.93
N GLN A 94 3.38 10.60 8.58
CA GLN A 94 4.76 10.17 8.56
C GLN A 94 4.97 8.93 7.67
N ASP A 95 4.17 8.82 6.61
CA ASP A 95 4.29 7.74 5.63
C ASP A 95 5.61 7.90 4.83
N ASN A 96 6.54 6.97 5.07
CA ASN A 96 7.83 6.91 4.38
C ASN A 96 7.80 6.04 3.13
N THR A 97 6.74 5.25 2.94
CA THR A 97 6.55 4.37 1.78
C THR A 97 5.91 5.14 0.63
N VAL A 98 4.83 5.85 0.92
CA VAL A 98 4.19 6.80 -0.01
C VAL A 98 4.04 8.14 0.71
N PRO A 99 4.83 9.16 0.35
CA PRO A 99 4.84 10.44 1.05
C PRO A 99 3.46 11.08 1.14
N PHE A 100 3.16 11.68 2.30
CA PHE A 100 1.86 12.29 2.57
C PHE A 100 1.46 13.35 1.53
N GLU A 101 2.44 14.03 0.93
CA GLU A 101 2.27 15.04 -0.11
C GLU A 101 1.55 14.48 -1.35
N GLU A 102 1.69 13.18 -1.64
CA GLU A 102 1.00 12.51 -2.74
C GLU A 102 -0.53 12.49 -2.55
N SER A 103 -1.01 12.66 -1.34
CA SER A 103 -2.44 12.80 -1.06
C SER A 103 -3.08 14.01 -1.77
N GLU A 104 -2.33 15.09 -1.98
CA GLU A 104 -2.81 16.27 -2.71
C GLU A 104 -3.05 15.95 -4.18
N TRP A 105 -2.11 15.21 -4.79
CA TRP A 105 -2.27 14.75 -6.17
C TRP A 105 -3.46 13.80 -6.31
N LEU A 106 -3.60 12.87 -5.39
CA LEU A 106 -4.73 11.93 -5.36
C LEU A 106 -6.08 12.67 -5.29
N LEU A 107 -6.19 13.66 -4.41
CA LEU A 107 -7.42 14.42 -4.23
C LEU A 107 -7.78 15.30 -5.43
N LYS A 108 -6.81 15.74 -6.23
CA LYS A 108 -7.08 16.45 -7.49
C LYS A 108 -7.89 15.58 -8.47
N SER A 109 -7.67 14.28 -8.43
CA SER A 109 -8.41 13.31 -9.26
C SER A 109 -9.73 12.86 -8.62
N LEU A 110 -9.95 13.14 -7.34
CA LEU A 110 -11.10 12.70 -6.55
C LEU A 110 -11.88 13.90 -5.97
N PRO A 111 -12.69 14.62 -6.77
CA PRO A 111 -13.36 15.86 -6.34
C PRO A 111 -14.37 15.65 -5.17
N ARG A 112 -14.76 14.41 -4.88
CA ARG A 112 -15.59 14.04 -3.72
C ARG A 112 -14.77 13.26 -2.67
N GLY A 113 -13.46 13.31 -2.79
CA GLY A 113 -12.53 12.73 -1.84
C GLY A 113 -12.47 13.55 -0.55
N ARG A 114 -12.55 12.89 0.58
CA ARG A 114 -12.28 13.46 1.89
C ARG A 114 -11.01 12.85 2.44
N LEU A 115 -10.00 13.66 2.69
CA LEU A 115 -8.76 13.24 3.35
C LEU A 115 -8.91 13.30 4.87
N VAL A 116 -8.46 12.25 5.52
CA VAL A 116 -8.20 12.19 6.95
C VAL A 116 -6.72 11.88 7.14
N ALA A 117 -5.98 12.88 7.59
CA ALA A 117 -4.57 12.76 7.92
C ALA A 117 -4.43 12.26 9.36
N ILE A 118 -3.69 11.18 9.55
CA ILE A 118 -3.46 10.56 10.87
C ILE A 118 -2.06 10.95 11.34
N ASP A 119 -2.00 11.63 12.48
CA ASP A 119 -0.74 11.94 13.17
C ASP A 119 -0.13 10.69 13.80
N ASP A 120 1.19 10.69 14.00
CA ASP A 120 1.94 9.58 14.63
C ASP A 120 1.67 8.24 13.94
N SER A 121 1.70 8.24 12.59
CA SER A 121 1.42 7.06 11.78
C SER A 121 2.16 7.08 10.44
N GLY A 122 2.67 5.93 10.05
CA GLY A 122 3.28 5.63 8.77
C GLY A 122 2.26 5.15 7.72
N HIS A 123 2.68 4.19 6.89
CA HIS A 123 1.89 3.65 5.77
C HIS A 123 0.69 2.79 6.21
N LEU A 124 0.69 2.32 7.45
CA LEU A 124 -0.33 1.41 7.98
C LEU A 124 -1.14 2.03 9.14
N PRO A 125 -1.83 3.18 8.92
CA PRO A 125 -2.56 3.88 9.99
C PRO A 125 -3.62 3.02 10.67
N GLN A 126 -4.21 2.06 9.97
CA GLN A 126 -5.19 1.13 10.55
C GLN A 126 -4.59 0.19 11.62
N TRP A 127 -3.26 0.01 11.63
CA TRP A 127 -2.55 -0.76 12.63
C TRP A 127 -1.94 0.12 13.71
N GLU A 128 -1.41 1.29 13.33
CA GLU A 128 -0.72 2.17 14.25
C GLU A 128 -1.68 3.03 15.09
N GLN A 129 -2.80 3.46 14.49
CA GLN A 129 -3.81 4.33 15.12
C GLN A 129 -5.24 3.77 14.87
N PRO A 130 -5.52 2.50 15.25
CA PRO A 130 -6.76 1.81 14.88
C PRO A 130 -8.01 2.53 15.39
N GLU A 131 -7.99 3.11 16.58
CA GLU A 131 -9.14 3.81 17.16
C GLU A 131 -9.53 5.02 16.32
N LEU A 132 -8.55 5.83 15.89
CA LEU A 132 -8.80 7.02 15.06
C LEU A 132 -9.31 6.62 13.68
N VAL A 133 -8.67 5.62 13.07
CA VAL A 133 -9.09 5.11 11.75
C VAL A 133 -10.51 4.55 11.81
N HIS A 134 -10.84 3.73 12.81
CA HIS A 134 -12.18 3.16 12.98
C HIS A 134 -13.24 4.24 13.21
N GLN A 135 -12.95 5.26 14.03
CA GLN A 135 -13.88 6.37 14.26
C GLN A 135 -14.19 7.11 12.96
N GLU A 136 -13.18 7.48 12.18
CA GLU A 136 -13.37 8.21 10.93
C GLU A 136 -14.06 7.36 9.86
N LEU A 137 -13.73 6.06 9.78
CA LEU A 137 -14.41 5.12 8.89
C LEU A 137 -15.89 4.99 9.24
N LEU A 138 -16.23 4.78 10.52
CA LEU A 138 -17.63 4.66 10.96
C LEU A 138 -18.40 5.96 10.76
N LYS A 139 -17.79 7.11 10.99
CA LYS A 139 -18.37 8.42 10.73
C LYS A 139 -18.69 8.59 9.24
N PHE A 140 -17.73 8.25 8.38
CA PHE A 140 -17.93 8.29 6.94
C PHE A 140 -19.08 7.39 6.49
N LEU A 141 -19.13 6.14 6.93
CA LEU A 141 -20.19 5.20 6.56
C LEU A 141 -21.59 5.64 7.01
N ARG A 142 -21.70 6.30 8.18
CA ARG A 142 -22.98 6.83 8.68
C ARG A 142 -23.51 8.01 7.86
N THR A 143 -22.63 8.80 7.28
CA THR A 143 -23.01 9.96 6.46
C THR A 143 -23.45 9.58 5.04
N GLN A 144 -23.30 8.30 4.65
CA GLN A 144 -23.70 7.79 3.33
C GLN A 144 -25.09 7.13 3.31
N ARG A 145 -25.77 7.11 4.45
CA ARG A 145 -27.15 6.64 4.57
C ARG A 145 -28.12 7.79 4.42
#